data_e2a19be2d130e2f6aefca19eeb5d40a6
#
_entry.id   e2a19be2d130e2f6aefca19eeb5d40a6
#
_cell.length_a   1.000
_cell.length_b   1.000
_cell.length_c   1.000
_cell.angle_alpha   90.00
_cell.angle_beta   90.00
_cell.angle_gamma   90.00
#
_symmetry.space_group_name_H-M   'P 1'
#
loop_
_entity.id
_entity.type
_entity.pdbx_description
1 polymer ?
#
loop_
_entity_poly.entity_id
_entity_poly.type
_entity_poly.pdbx_seq_one_letter_code
_entity_poly.pdbx_strand_id
1 'polypeptide(L)'
;MKKYIFTGLFLLFVGVPSAMASHYDLLDIDIVPEAVATKLAQDKIDTTEDLFALLLSKQGRADFAKKYGFSAADVDLLAQKLELMQIVGVGPKAAKLLQLAEIDGLKKLTEADPEILLEQLLKVNREHAITGVQPDLTVVRDWISKAKKIPNRMEK
;
A
#
# COMPACT_ATOMS: atom_id res chain seq x y z
N MET A 1 -56.57 29.31 -10.67
CA MET A 1 -55.14 29.19 -11.10
C MET A 1 -54.29 28.92 -9.87
N LYS A 2 -53.89 27.65 -9.64
CA LYS A 2 -53.03 27.26 -8.50
C LYS A 2 -51.59 27.23 -9.01
N LYS A 3 -50.73 28.15 -8.48
CA LYS A 3 -49.29 28.13 -8.76
C LYS A 3 -48.61 27.13 -7.80
N TYR A 4 -48.03 26.09 -8.34
CA TYR A 4 -47.14 25.19 -7.59
C TYR A 4 -45.73 25.73 -7.64
N ILE A 5 -45.20 26.11 -6.47
CA ILE A 5 -43.80 26.49 -6.28
C ILE A 5 -43.05 25.20 -6.03
N PHE A 6 -42.21 24.80 -7.01
CA PHE A 6 -41.33 23.66 -6.90
C PHE A 6 -40.03 24.13 -6.25
N THR A 7 -39.88 23.92 -4.95
CA THR A 7 -38.65 24.19 -4.23
C THR A 7 -37.70 23.03 -4.47
N GLY A 8 -36.78 23.20 -5.42
CA GLY A 8 -35.71 22.25 -5.70
C GLY A 8 -34.69 22.25 -4.55
N LEU A 9 -34.65 21.15 -3.79
CA LEU A 9 -33.61 20.88 -2.80
C LEU A 9 -32.31 20.48 -3.55
N PHE A 10 -31.39 21.44 -3.69
CA PHE A 10 -30.08 21.21 -4.27
C PHE A 10 -29.20 20.54 -3.19
N LEU A 11 -29.12 19.21 -3.21
CA LEU A 11 -28.17 18.46 -2.39
C LEU A 11 -26.75 18.74 -2.92
N LEU A 12 -26.04 19.62 -2.23
CA LEU A 12 -24.59 19.79 -2.38
C LEU A 12 -23.89 18.51 -1.92
N PHE A 13 -23.55 17.68 -2.89
CA PHE A 13 -22.63 16.55 -2.67
C PHE A 13 -21.24 17.15 -2.46
N VAL A 14 -20.89 17.44 -1.20
CA VAL A 14 -19.52 17.76 -0.82
C VAL A 14 -18.73 16.45 -0.94
N GLY A 15 -18.13 16.24 -2.11
CA GLY A 15 -17.18 15.17 -2.32
C GLY A 15 -15.99 15.37 -1.37
N VAL A 16 -15.89 14.52 -0.34
CA VAL A 16 -14.70 14.45 0.50
C VAL A 16 -13.57 13.98 -0.44
N PRO A 17 -12.50 14.77 -0.62
CA PRO A 17 -11.36 14.27 -1.38
C PRO A 17 -10.80 13.05 -0.65
N SER A 18 -11.06 11.86 -1.16
CA SER A 18 -10.35 10.67 -0.73
C SER A 18 -8.88 10.92 -0.99
N ALA A 19 -8.08 11.03 0.06
CA ALA A 19 -6.63 11.04 -0.07
C ALA A 19 -6.23 9.71 -0.72
N MET A 20 -6.05 9.73 -2.03
CA MET A 20 -5.72 8.52 -2.80
C MET A 20 -4.29 8.14 -2.47
N ALA A 21 -4.08 6.87 -2.13
CA ALA A 21 -2.76 6.28 -2.08
C ALA A 21 -2.06 6.50 -3.43
N SER A 22 -0.74 6.67 -3.42
CA SER A 22 0.01 6.81 -4.66
C SER A 22 0.01 5.47 -5.38
N HIS A 23 -0.65 5.40 -6.54
CA HIS A 23 -0.57 4.25 -7.43
C HIS A 23 0.69 4.40 -8.29
N TYR A 24 1.51 3.37 -8.31
CA TYR A 24 2.73 3.32 -9.11
C TYR A 24 2.53 2.37 -10.28
N ASP A 25 3.05 2.73 -11.45
CA ASP A 25 3.20 1.81 -12.57
C ASP A 25 4.22 0.72 -12.19
N LEU A 26 3.88 -0.55 -12.44
CA LEU A 26 4.73 -1.69 -12.07
C LEU A 26 6.02 -1.76 -12.89
N LEU A 27 6.06 -1.14 -14.08
CA LEU A 27 7.27 -1.06 -14.91
C LEU A 27 8.23 0.03 -14.43
N ASP A 28 7.74 1.02 -13.67
CA ASP A 28 8.53 2.13 -13.16
C ASP A 28 9.17 1.86 -11.79
N ILE A 29 8.80 0.74 -11.13
CA ILE A 29 9.26 0.43 -9.77
C ILE A 29 9.79 -1.00 -9.66
N ASP A 30 10.82 -1.17 -8.84
CA ASP A 30 11.41 -2.47 -8.52
C ASP A 30 10.63 -3.14 -7.36
N ILE A 31 9.41 -3.63 -7.65
CA ILE A 31 8.58 -4.37 -6.69
C ILE A 31 8.43 -5.85 -7.06
N VAL A 32 8.49 -6.14 -8.35
CA VAL A 32 8.56 -7.49 -8.94
C VAL A 32 9.63 -7.49 -10.03
N PRO A 33 10.20 -8.64 -10.42
CA PRO A 33 11.13 -8.71 -11.54
C PRO A 33 10.53 -8.14 -12.83
N GLU A 34 11.31 -7.41 -13.64
CA GLU A 34 10.88 -6.76 -14.88
C GLU A 34 10.13 -7.72 -15.82
N ALA A 35 10.62 -8.94 -15.97
CA ALA A 35 9.97 -9.97 -16.78
C ALA A 35 8.57 -10.34 -16.27
N VAL A 36 8.32 -10.22 -14.95
CA VAL A 36 7.01 -10.43 -14.34
C VAL A 36 6.14 -9.20 -14.54
N ALA A 37 6.67 -7.98 -14.33
CA ALA A 37 5.94 -6.73 -14.60
C ALA A 37 5.44 -6.67 -16.05
N THR A 38 6.29 -7.05 -17.02
CA THR A 38 5.91 -7.14 -18.45
C THR A 38 4.75 -8.12 -18.68
N LYS A 39 4.76 -9.29 -18.02
CA LYS A 39 3.65 -10.26 -18.13
C LYS A 39 2.38 -9.75 -17.47
N LEU A 40 2.50 -9.07 -16.33
CA LEU A 40 1.38 -8.45 -15.64
C LEU A 40 0.70 -7.39 -16.53
N ALA A 41 1.49 -6.55 -17.19
CA ALA A 41 0.98 -5.56 -18.15
C ALA A 41 0.21 -6.21 -19.32
N GLN A 42 0.66 -7.36 -19.84
CA GLN A 42 -0.09 -8.13 -20.84
C GLN A 42 -1.44 -8.63 -20.32
N ASP A 43 -1.51 -8.92 -19.01
CA ASP A 43 -2.74 -9.30 -18.30
C ASP A 43 -3.57 -8.10 -17.84
N LYS A 44 -3.21 -6.86 -18.22
CA LYS A 44 -3.84 -5.59 -17.80
C LYS A 44 -3.77 -5.32 -16.30
N ILE A 45 -2.68 -5.74 -15.68
CA ILE A 45 -2.32 -5.46 -14.30
C ILE A 45 -1.12 -4.53 -14.37
N ASP A 46 -1.39 -3.23 -14.44
CA ASP A 46 -0.36 -2.22 -14.75
C ASP A 46 0.13 -1.50 -13.50
N THR A 47 -0.72 -1.40 -12.46
CA THR A 47 -0.43 -0.60 -11.28
C THR A 47 -0.31 -1.42 -10.00
N THR A 48 0.28 -0.81 -8.98
CA THR A 48 0.33 -1.41 -7.63
C THR A 48 -1.05 -1.66 -7.04
N GLU A 49 -2.08 -0.87 -7.40
CA GLU A 49 -3.45 -1.10 -6.96
C GLU A 49 -4.07 -2.32 -7.65
N ASP A 50 -3.88 -2.47 -8.96
CA ASP A 50 -4.36 -3.63 -9.70
C ASP A 50 -3.76 -4.92 -9.13
N LEU A 51 -2.44 -4.89 -8.88
CA LEU A 51 -1.73 -6.02 -8.29
C LEU A 51 -2.21 -6.30 -6.86
N PHE A 52 -2.41 -5.27 -6.05
CA PHE A 52 -2.92 -5.43 -4.69
C PHE A 52 -4.33 -6.02 -4.69
N ALA A 53 -5.22 -5.53 -5.57
CA ALA A 53 -6.57 -6.07 -5.72
C ALA A 53 -6.58 -7.58 -6.04
N LEU A 54 -5.65 -8.03 -6.90
CA LEU A 54 -5.47 -9.46 -7.22
C LEU A 54 -5.03 -10.28 -6.01
N LEU A 55 -4.15 -9.71 -5.15
CA LEU A 55 -3.55 -10.42 -4.01
C LEU A 55 -4.34 -10.31 -2.71
N LEU A 56 -5.52 -9.67 -2.70
CA LEU A 56 -6.35 -9.54 -1.51
C LEU A 56 -6.82 -10.89 -0.93
N SER A 57 -7.21 -11.83 -1.79
CA SER A 57 -7.69 -13.14 -1.38
C SER A 57 -6.56 -14.17 -1.31
N LYS A 58 -6.73 -15.19 -0.46
CA LYS A 58 -5.82 -16.36 -0.42
C LYS A 58 -5.74 -17.05 -1.78
N GLN A 59 -6.89 -17.21 -2.44
CA GLN A 59 -6.94 -17.84 -3.75
C GLN A 59 -6.17 -17.01 -4.79
N GLY A 60 -6.34 -15.70 -4.81
CA GLY A 60 -5.60 -14.80 -5.72
C GLY A 60 -4.10 -14.91 -5.52
N ARG A 61 -3.61 -14.97 -4.26
CA ARG A 61 -2.20 -15.17 -3.97
C ARG A 61 -1.68 -16.54 -4.44
N ALA A 62 -2.46 -17.61 -4.23
CA ALA A 62 -2.10 -18.94 -4.70
C ALA A 62 -2.02 -19.04 -6.23
N ASP A 63 -2.99 -18.45 -6.92
CA ASP A 63 -3.03 -18.41 -8.39
C ASP A 63 -1.87 -17.58 -8.96
N PHE A 64 -1.56 -16.44 -8.32
CA PHE A 64 -0.41 -15.61 -8.67
C PHE A 64 0.90 -16.38 -8.50
N ALA A 65 1.11 -17.03 -7.36
CA ALA A 65 2.30 -17.84 -7.09
C ALA A 65 2.51 -18.86 -8.20
N LYS A 66 1.47 -19.61 -8.54
CA LYS A 66 1.51 -20.64 -9.59
C LYS A 66 1.76 -20.05 -10.99
N LYS A 67 1.07 -18.95 -11.34
CA LYS A 67 1.14 -18.36 -12.69
C LYS A 67 2.48 -17.72 -12.98
N TYR A 68 3.08 -17.04 -11.99
CA TYR A 68 4.30 -16.26 -12.19
C TYR A 68 5.56 -16.91 -11.57
N GLY A 69 5.42 -18.08 -10.96
CA GLY A 69 6.57 -18.86 -10.45
C GLY A 69 7.15 -18.35 -9.14
N PHE A 70 6.32 -17.76 -8.27
CA PHE A 70 6.72 -17.33 -6.94
C PHE A 70 6.46 -18.42 -5.88
N SER A 71 7.20 -18.37 -4.78
CA SER A 71 6.79 -19.11 -3.58
C SER A 71 5.59 -18.45 -2.91
N ALA A 72 4.79 -19.19 -2.15
CA ALA A 72 3.68 -18.63 -1.39
C ALA A 72 4.16 -17.55 -0.39
N ALA A 73 5.31 -17.76 0.24
CA ALA A 73 5.89 -16.81 1.18
C ALA A 73 6.28 -15.49 0.49
N ASP A 74 6.86 -15.55 -0.72
CA ASP A 74 7.22 -14.33 -1.47
C ASP A 74 5.98 -13.56 -1.89
N VAL A 75 4.89 -14.25 -2.26
CA VAL A 75 3.62 -13.60 -2.62
C VAL A 75 2.97 -12.96 -1.39
N ASP A 76 3.02 -13.60 -0.23
CA ASP A 76 2.51 -13.02 1.01
C ASP A 76 3.31 -11.77 1.40
N LEU A 77 4.64 -11.78 1.29
CA LEU A 77 5.49 -10.61 1.50
C LEU A 77 5.20 -9.48 0.50
N LEU A 78 4.96 -9.83 -0.77
CA LEU A 78 4.56 -8.87 -1.81
C LEU A 78 3.20 -8.23 -1.48
N ALA A 79 2.21 -9.03 -1.11
CA ALA A 79 0.89 -8.55 -0.72
C ALA A 79 0.95 -7.60 0.49
N GLN A 80 1.72 -7.95 1.52
CA GLN A 80 1.96 -7.11 2.69
C GLN A 80 2.66 -5.79 2.33
N LYS A 81 3.63 -5.83 1.41
CA LYS A 81 4.31 -4.62 0.90
C LYS A 81 3.32 -3.70 0.20
N LEU A 82 2.46 -4.25 -0.66
CA LEU A 82 1.43 -3.50 -1.34
C LEU A 82 0.38 -2.94 -0.36
N GLU A 83 0.06 -3.68 0.70
CA GLU A 83 -0.81 -3.20 1.79
C GLU A 83 -0.21 -1.95 2.47
N LEU A 84 1.07 -1.98 2.81
CA LEU A 84 1.77 -0.82 3.38
C LEU A 84 1.78 0.39 2.43
N MET A 85 1.88 0.14 1.12
CA MET A 85 1.86 1.20 0.10
C MET A 85 0.47 1.84 -0.08
N GLN A 86 -0.59 1.29 0.52
CA GLN A 86 -1.90 1.96 0.61
C GLN A 86 -1.87 3.19 1.55
N ILE A 87 -0.82 3.34 2.35
CA ILE A 87 -0.63 4.49 3.23
C ILE A 87 -0.07 5.65 2.42
N VAL A 88 -0.78 6.77 2.35
CA VAL A 88 -0.31 7.99 1.69
C VAL A 88 1.04 8.43 2.29
N GLY A 89 2.06 8.49 1.44
CA GLY A 89 3.44 8.80 1.83
C GLY A 89 4.34 7.57 2.05
N VAL A 90 3.79 6.34 1.95
CA VAL A 90 4.57 5.11 1.95
C VAL A 90 4.74 4.62 0.51
N GLY A 91 5.84 4.97 -0.12
CA GLY A 91 6.23 4.45 -1.43
C GLY A 91 7.01 3.14 -1.35
N PRO A 92 7.47 2.59 -2.50
CA PRO A 92 8.14 1.29 -2.57
C PRO A 92 9.35 1.16 -1.65
N LYS A 93 10.18 2.21 -1.53
CA LYS A 93 11.36 2.22 -0.65
C LYS A 93 10.98 2.26 0.83
N ALA A 94 9.97 3.07 1.19
CA ALA A 94 9.49 3.15 2.56
C ALA A 94 8.83 1.82 2.99
N ALA A 95 8.03 1.19 2.12
CA ALA A 95 7.44 -0.12 2.37
C ALA A 95 8.51 -1.20 2.55
N LYS A 96 9.58 -1.20 1.72
CA LYS A 96 10.72 -2.11 1.88
C LYS A 96 11.44 -1.87 3.21
N LEU A 97 11.63 -0.61 3.59
CA LEU A 97 12.28 -0.25 4.85
C LEU A 97 11.46 -0.74 6.05
N LEU A 98 10.13 -0.55 6.02
CA LEU A 98 9.19 -1.06 7.03
C LEU A 98 9.26 -2.59 7.14
N GLN A 99 9.22 -3.32 6.02
CA GLN A 99 9.32 -4.79 6.03
C GLN A 99 10.64 -5.29 6.63
N LEU A 100 11.77 -4.66 6.29
CA LEU A 100 13.06 -5.02 6.87
C LEU A 100 13.16 -4.67 8.36
N ALA A 101 12.36 -3.72 8.86
CA ALA A 101 12.17 -3.44 10.27
C ALA A 101 11.05 -4.32 10.90
N GLU A 102 10.71 -5.44 10.28
CA GLU A 102 9.72 -6.43 10.74
C GLU A 102 8.26 -5.91 10.79
N ILE A 103 7.97 -4.79 10.13
CA ILE A 103 6.61 -4.27 9.93
C ILE A 103 6.07 -4.85 8.62
N ASP A 104 5.43 -6.01 8.70
CA ASP A 104 4.97 -6.79 7.55
C ASP A 104 3.51 -6.50 7.15
N GLY A 105 2.88 -5.44 7.67
CA GLY A 105 1.53 -5.05 7.28
C GLY A 105 0.93 -3.99 8.20
N LEU A 106 -0.30 -3.56 7.88
CA LEU A 106 -1.01 -2.49 8.59
C LEU A 106 -1.15 -2.78 10.09
N LYS A 107 -1.47 -4.02 10.46
CA LYS A 107 -1.68 -4.37 11.87
C LYS A 107 -0.46 -4.07 12.72
N LYS A 108 0.72 -4.57 12.33
CA LYS A 108 1.95 -4.32 13.08
C LYS A 108 2.30 -2.83 13.12
N LEU A 109 2.09 -2.11 12.02
CA LEU A 109 2.34 -0.67 11.98
C LEU A 109 1.42 0.10 12.94
N THR A 110 0.14 -0.27 13.03
CA THR A 110 -0.81 0.41 13.93
C THR A 110 -0.52 0.19 15.41
N GLU A 111 0.16 -0.90 15.75
CA GLU A 111 0.55 -1.29 17.11
C GLU A 111 1.96 -0.82 17.49
N ALA A 112 2.73 -0.29 16.51
CA ALA A 112 4.12 0.11 16.73
C ALA A 112 4.24 1.37 17.57
N ASP A 113 5.25 1.39 18.45
CA ASP A 113 5.71 2.62 19.09
C ASP A 113 6.52 3.45 18.10
N PRO A 114 6.18 4.72 17.88
CA PRO A 114 6.80 5.51 16.82
C PRO A 114 8.28 5.81 17.06
N GLU A 115 8.72 5.98 18.30
CA GLU A 115 10.11 6.24 18.66
C GLU A 115 10.96 4.99 18.42
N ILE A 116 10.50 3.83 18.89
CA ILE A 116 11.18 2.54 18.71
C ILE A 116 11.22 2.19 17.21
N LEU A 117 10.12 2.38 16.50
CA LEU A 117 10.06 2.12 15.05
C LEU A 117 11.05 3.01 14.30
N LEU A 118 11.14 4.31 14.63
CA LEU A 118 12.10 5.20 13.98
C LEU A 118 13.54 4.71 14.17
N GLU A 119 13.92 4.30 15.38
CA GLU A 119 15.27 3.76 15.64
C GLU A 119 15.55 2.52 14.79
N GLN A 120 14.60 1.60 14.69
CA GLN A 120 14.70 0.41 13.85
C GLN A 120 14.85 0.76 12.37
N LEU A 121 14.03 1.69 11.84
CA LEU A 121 14.10 2.14 10.45
C LEU A 121 15.45 2.76 10.12
N LEU A 122 15.97 3.62 11.01
CA LEU A 122 17.28 4.25 10.84
C LEU A 122 18.42 3.22 10.88
N LYS A 123 18.33 2.22 11.76
CA LYS A 123 19.29 1.10 11.82
C LYS A 123 19.27 0.31 10.52
N VAL A 124 18.11 -0.16 10.09
CA VAL A 124 17.93 -0.93 8.86
C VAL A 124 18.43 -0.15 7.64
N ASN A 125 18.13 1.15 7.57
CA ASN A 125 18.59 1.97 6.44
C ASN A 125 20.11 2.15 6.43
N ARG A 126 20.78 2.22 7.58
CA ARG A 126 22.25 2.23 7.64
C ARG A 126 22.86 0.92 7.16
N GLU A 127 22.23 -0.22 7.46
CA GLU A 127 22.72 -1.55 7.09
C GLU A 127 22.50 -1.87 5.61
N HIS A 128 21.37 -1.44 5.04
CA HIS A 128 20.92 -1.85 3.71
C HIS A 128 20.91 -0.73 2.66
N ALA A 129 21.13 0.53 3.03
CA ALA A 129 21.14 1.69 2.13
C ALA A 129 19.90 1.78 1.21
N ILE A 130 18.69 1.55 1.76
CA ILE A 130 17.43 1.46 1.00
C ILE A 130 17.03 2.82 0.43
N THR A 131 17.23 3.90 1.19
CA THR A 131 16.83 5.25 0.77
C THR A 131 17.84 6.31 1.22
N GLY A 132 18.03 7.33 0.38
CA GLY A 132 18.80 8.52 0.74
C GLY A 132 18.00 9.52 1.59
N VAL A 133 16.66 9.40 1.61
CA VAL A 133 15.77 10.25 2.43
C VAL A 133 15.25 9.42 3.58
N GLN A 134 15.73 9.68 4.77
CA GLN A 134 15.32 8.96 5.97
C GLN A 134 14.02 9.59 6.53
N PRO A 135 13.08 8.78 7.06
CA PRO A 135 11.95 9.32 7.79
C PRO A 135 12.41 9.95 9.12
N ASP A 136 11.69 10.96 9.55
CA ASP A 136 11.76 11.49 10.91
C ASP A 136 10.57 11.01 11.76
N LEU A 137 10.54 11.39 13.01
CA LEU A 137 9.49 10.99 13.94
C LEU A 137 8.10 11.47 13.51
N THR A 138 8.03 12.64 12.89
CA THR A 138 6.76 13.20 12.39
C THR A 138 6.20 12.35 11.28
N VAL A 139 7.04 11.94 10.35
CA VAL A 139 6.68 11.05 9.23
C VAL A 139 6.21 9.69 9.75
N VAL A 140 6.94 9.09 10.70
CA VAL A 140 6.57 7.78 11.27
C VAL A 140 5.21 7.85 11.99
N ARG A 141 4.98 8.89 12.80
CA ARG A 141 3.69 9.14 13.46
C ARG A 141 2.55 9.34 12.46
N ASP A 142 2.80 10.05 11.36
CA ASP A 142 1.83 10.24 10.29
C ASP A 142 1.47 8.91 9.61
N TRP A 143 2.44 8.07 9.29
CA TRP A 143 2.19 6.73 8.74
C TRP A 143 1.33 5.87 9.67
N ILE A 144 1.66 5.81 10.97
CA ILE A 144 0.88 5.07 11.97
C ILE A 144 -0.56 5.63 12.06
N SER A 145 -0.71 6.95 12.08
CA SER A 145 -2.03 7.60 12.13
C SER A 145 -2.88 7.30 10.90
N LYS A 146 -2.28 7.31 9.71
CA LYS A 146 -2.96 6.97 8.45
C LYS A 146 -3.29 5.48 8.37
N ALA A 147 -2.38 4.61 8.79
CA ALA A 147 -2.61 3.17 8.84
C ALA A 147 -3.85 2.79 9.66
N LYS A 148 -4.08 3.47 10.79
CA LYS A 148 -5.27 3.26 11.64
C LYS A 148 -6.61 3.57 10.94
N LYS A 149 -6.59 4.31 9.83
CA LYS A 149 -7.79 4.71 9.07
C LYS A 149 -8.04 3.80 7.86
N ILE A 150 -7.08 2.96 7.50
CA ILE A 150 -7.19 2.05 6.36
C ILE A 150 -7.88 0.76 6.84
N PRO A 151 -9.00 0.35 6.21
CA PRO A 151 -9.62 -0.93 6.53
C PRO A 151 -8.71 -2.09 6.13
N ASN A 152 -8.64 -3.11 6.98
CA ASN A 152 -7.94 -4.34 6.63
C ASN A 152 -8.73 -5.05 5.52
N ARG A 153 -8.17 -5.09 4.32
CA ARG A 153 -8.78 -5.69 3.12
C ARG A 153 -8.21 -7.07 2.80
N MET A 154 -7.00 -7.38 3.32
CA MET A 154 -6.36 -8.66 3.05
C MET A 154 -7.02 -9.81 3.81
N GLU A 155 -7.36 -10.86 3.09
CA GLU A 155 -7.79 -12.14 3.66
C GLU A 155 -6.61 -12.85 4.35
N LYS A 156 -6.81 -13.28 5.61
CA LYS A 156 -5.79 -13.98 6.42
C LYS A 156 -5.83 -15.49 6.21
#